data_5d4ec2d487fa5cd6c9dea0c3d6c4b347
#
_entry.id   5d4ec2d487fa5cd6c9dea0c3d6c4b347
#
_cell.length_a   1.000
_cell.length_b   1.000
_cell.length_c   1.000
_cell.angle_alpha   90.00
_cell.angle_beta   90.00
_cell.angle_gamma   90.00
#
_symmetry.space_group_name_H-M   'P 1'
#
loop_
_entity.id
_entity.type
_entity.pdbx_description
1 polymer ?
#
loop_
_entity_poly.entity_id
_entity_poly.type
_entity_poly.pdbx_seq_one_letter_code
_entity_poly.pdbx_strand_id
1 'polypeptide(L)'
;VDSILNQTYKDYEIILVDDGSKDKSPHICDELAHKYDCIKVIHKKNGGLSDARNAGTKEAIGKYIVYIDSDDYILDKEFLSKLAQKTKTGVDLIFYKYQKYFNETKKLEDCTYTYSLAMSETLYANKIEALVKADAFYGMAWIKAVKRKLIVENNINFEVGLLGEDMDWNYQVIFNASTIEFIDEPMIAYRQREGSITSTHTLKNLVDFVYI
;
A
#
# COMPACT_ATOMS: atom_id res chain seq x y z
N VAL A 1 -10.37 -7.77 4.25
CA VAL A 1 -10.64 -7.41 5.65
C VAL A 1 -10.24 -8.55 6.57
N ASP A 2 -10.70 -9.81 6.35
CA ASP A 2 -10.46 -10.94 7.25
C ASP A 2 -8.98 -11.18 7.54
N SER A 3 -8.11 -11.03 6.54
CA SER A 3 -6.66 -11.19 6.73
C SER A 3 -6.04 -10.14 7.66
N ILE A 4 -6.68 -8.96 7.79
CA ILE A 4 -6.28 -7.93 8.74
C ILE A 4 -6.83 -8.26 10.14
N LEU A 5 -8.10 -8.65 10.24
CA LEU A 5 -8.72 -9.03 11.51
C LEU A 5 -8.03 -10.23 12.18
N ASN A 6 -7.43 -11.12 11.37
CA ASN A 6 -6.68 -12.28 11.83
C ASN A 6 -5.23 -11.99 12.27
N GLN A 7 -4.77 -10.72 12.19
CA GLN A 7 -3.44 -10.34 12.65
C GLN A 7 -3.30 -10.50 14.18
N THR A 8 -2.12 -10.89 14.65
CA THR A 8 -1.82 -11.05 16.09
C THR A 8 -1.71 -9.71 16.80
N TYR A 9 -1.15 -8.70 16.16
CA TYR A 9 -1.12 -7.32 16.64
C TYR A 9 -2.52 -6.70 16.54
N LYS A 10 -2.97 -5.98 17.58
CA LYS A 10 -4.36 -5.49 17.67
C LYS A 10 -4.49 -3.96 17.78
N ASP A 11 -3.40 -3.24 17.89
CA ASP A 11 -3.41 -1.76 17.95
C ASP A 11 -3.37 -1.17 16.53
N TYR A 12 -4.49 -1.28 15.81
CA TYR A 12 -4.71 -0.76 14.47
C TYR A 12 -6.14 -0.32 14.25
N GLU A 13 -6.36 0.51 13.27
CA GLU A 13 -7.65 0.82 12.68
C GLU A 13 -7.71 0.35 11.22
N ILE A 14 -8.89 0.07 10.74
CA ILE A 14 -9.17 -0.22 9.32
C ILE A 14 -10.08 0.87 8.79
N ILE A 15 -9.70 1.50 7.71
CA ILE A 15 -10.55 2.48 7.02
C ILE A 15 -10.96 1.89 5.68
N LEU A 16 -12.23 1.54 5.57
CA LEU A 16 -12.83 1.07 4.32
C LEU A 16 -13.38 2.28 3.57
N VAL A 17 -12.87 2.51 2.37
CA VAL A 17 -13.35 3.60 1.52
C VAL A 17 -14.15 3.01 0.37
N ASP A 18 -15.46 3.23 0.40
CA ASP A 18 -16.36 2.91 -0.70
C ASP A 18 -16.45 4.11 -1.64
N ASP A 19 -15.82 3.97 -2.80
CA ASP A 19 -15.76 5.01 -3.83
C ASP A 19 -16.97 4.96 -4.78
N GLY A 20 -18.16 4.91 -4.21
CA GLY A 20 -19.42 4.96 -4.93
C GLY A 20 -19.77 3.66 -5.66
N SER A 21 -19.55 2.53 -5.03
CA SER A 21 -19.89 1.20 -5.55
C SER A 21 -21.40 1.05 -5.76
N LYS A 22 -21.76 0.30 -6.83
CA LYS A 22 -23.16 0.08 -7.21
C LYS A 22 -23.67 -1.33 -6.88
N ASP A 23 -22.81 -2.15 -6.32
CA ASP A 23 -23.09 -3.52 -5.91
C ASP A 23 -23.39 -3.60 -4.41
N LYS A 24 -23.13 -4.74 -3.77
CA LYS A 24 -23.34 -4.96 -2.33
C LYS A 24 -22.20 -4.43 -1.46
N SER A 25 -21.12 -3.89 -2.05
CA SER A 25 -19.93 -3.46 -1.29
C SER A 25 -20.23 -2.44 -0.20
N PRO A 26 -21.05 -1.38 -0.43
CA PRO A 26 -21.39 -0.43 0.63
C PRO A 26 -22.01 -1.10 1.86
N HIS A 27 -22.98 -1.98 1.62
CA HIS A 27 -23.67 -2.70 2.70
C HIS A 27 -22.73 -3.61 3.49
N ILE A 28 -21.83 -4.33 2.79
CA ILE A 28 -20.82 -5.16 3.43
C ILE A 28 -19.87 -4.32 4.30
N CYS A 29 -19.47 -3.14 3.83
CA CYS A 29 -18.65 -2.21 4.61
C CYS A 29 -19.35 -1.80 5.91
N ASP A 30 -20.64 -1.44 5.83
CA ASP A 30 -21.45 -1.05 7.00
C ASP A 30 -21.61 -2.19 8.01
N GLU A 31 -21.90 -3.40 7.53
CA GLU A 31 -21.99 -4.58 8.38
C GLU A 31 -20.66 -4.85 9.12
N LEU A 32 -19.53 -4.69 8.43
CA LEU A 32 -18.20 -4.85 9.03
C LEU A 32 -17.93 -3.78 10.09
N ALA A 33 -18.24 -2.51 9.81
CA ALA A 33 -18.07 -1.43 10.78
C ALA A 33 -18.99 -1.57 11.99
N HIS A 34 -20.20 -2.08 11.79
CA HIS A 34 -21.11 -2.37 12.91
C HIS A 34 -20.61 -3.52 13.80
N LYS A 35 -19.89 -4.46 13.20
CA LYS A 35 -19.40 -5.66 13.89
C LYS A 35 -18.07 -5.47 14.61
N TYR A 36 -17.21 -4.57 14.12
CA TYR A 36 -15.83 -4.41 14.60
C TYR A 36 -15.50 -2.94 14.87
N ASP A 37 -15.26 -2.57 16.12
CA ASP A 37 -14.97 -1.19 16.56
C ASP A 37 -13.72 -0.59 15.92
N CYS A 38 -12.79 -1.42 15.44
CA CYS A 38 -11.58 -0.98 14.75
C CYS A 38 -11.81 -0.63 13.28
N ILE A 39 -13.03 -0.77 12.75
CA ILE A 39 -13.36 -0.49 11.36
C ILE A 39 -14.16 0.81 11.25
N LYS A 40 -13.68 1.71 10.39
CA LYS A 40 -14.42 2.91 9.95
C LYS A 40 -14.75 2.77 8.46
N VAL A 41 -15.89 3.34 8.05
CA VAL A 41 -16.31 3.38 6.64
C VAL A 41 -16.45 4.81 6.18
N ILE A 42 -16.00 5.06 4.95
CA ILE A 42 -16.19 6.32 4.23
C ILE A 42 -16.94 5.99 2.95
N HIS A 43 -18.19 6.44 2.83
CA HIS A 43 -18.91 6.40 1.57
C HIS A 43 -18.74 7.74 0.85
N LYS A 44 -18.32 7.69 -0.41
CA LYS A 44 -18.14 8.89 -1.20
C LYS A 44 -18.61 8.70 -2.65
N LYS A 45 -18.81 9.80 -3.36
CA LYS A 45 -19.05 9.75 -4.80
C LYS A 45 -17.76 9.25 -5.48
N ASN A 46 -17.92 8.41 -6.51
CA ASN A 46 -16.79 7.87 -7.25
C ASN A 46 -15.86 8.97 -7.76
N GLY A 47 -14.61 8.91 -7.34
CA GLY A 47 -13.53 9.82 -7.70
C GLY A 47 -12.26 9.08 -8.16
N GLY A 48 -12.31 7.74 -8.13
CA GLY A 48 -11.19 6.87 -8.53
C GLY A 48 -10.25 6.53 -7.37
N LEU A 49 -9.27 5.67 -7.68
CA LEU A 49 -8.38 5.05 -6.69
C LEU A 49 -7.58 6.09 -5.89
N SER A 50 -7.01 7.10 -6.55
CA SER A 50 -6.29 8.21 -5.91
C SER A 50 -7.14 8.93 -4.87
N ASP A 51 -8.35 9.31 -5.24
CA ASP A 51 -9.27 10.05 -4.40
C ASP A 51 -9.76 9.19 -3.22
N ALA A 52 -9.96 7.89 -3.43
CA ALA A 52 -10.28 6.95 -2.36
C ALA A 52 -9.12 6.82 -1.34
N ARG A 53 -7.87 6.65 -1.83
CA ARG A 53 -6.69 6.57 -0.95
C ARG A 53 -6.46 7.88 -0.18
N ASN A 54 -6.62 9.04 -0.83
CA ASN A 54 -6.53 10.34 -0.18
C ASN A 54 -7.59 10.52 0.91
N ALA A 55 -8.83 10.11 0.64
CA ALA A 55 -9.91 10.16 1.63
C ALA A 55 -9.59 9.29 2.86
N GLY A 56 -9.12 8.06 2.66
CA GLY A 56 -8.68 7.17 3.74
C GLY A 56 -7.52 7.75 4.54
N THR A 57 -6.51 8.30 3.86
CA THR A 57 -5.34 8.94 4.48
C THR A 57 -5.72 10.11 5.37
N LYS A 58 -6.66 10.92 4.94
CA LYS A 58 -7.16 12.08 5.69
C LYS A 58 -7.81 11.70 7.02
N GLU A 59 -8.55 10.60 7.04
CA GLU A 59 -9.27 10.11 8.22
C GLU A 59 -8.39 9.24 9.14
N ALA A 60 -7.22 8.82 8.67
CA ALA A 60 -6.31 7.97 9.43
C ALA A 60 -5.74 8.72 10.65
N ILE A 61 -5.74 8.04 11.80
CA ILE A 61 -5.17 8.53 13.07
C ILE A 61 -3.95 7.73 13.51
N GLY A 62 -3.73 6.55 12.91
CA GLY A 62 -2.59 5.69 13.17
C GLY A 62 -1.24 6.38 12.90
N LYS A 63 -0.19 5.92 13.55
CA LYS A 63 1.18 6.45 13.35
C LYS A 63 1.76 6.11 11.98
N TYR A 64 1.36 4.97 11.42
CA TYR A 64 1.77 4.48 10.11
C TYR A 64 0.56 4.13 9.27
N ILE A 65 0.67 4.30 7.97
CA ILE A 65 -0.36 3.97 6.99
C ILE A 65 0.15 2.81 6.14
N VAL A 66 -0.73 1.83 5.94
CA VAL A 66 -0.57 0.71 5.02
C VAL A 66 -1.77 0.73 4.07
N TYR A 67 -1.51 0.77 2.78
CA TYR A 67 -2.57 0.62 1.78
C TYR A 67 -2.71 -0.85 1.39
N ILE A 68 -3.95 -1.31 1.25
CA ILE A 68 -4.24 -2.68 0.80
C ILE A 68 -5.39 -2.58 -0.19
N ASP A 69 -5.18 -3.07 -1.39
CA ASP A 69 -6.21 -3.10 -2.41
C ASP A 69 -7.29 -4.14 -2.06
N SER A 70 -8.53 -3.86 -2.41
CA SER A 70 -9.70 -4.61 -1.93
C SER A 70 -9.74 -6.08 -2.39
N ASP A 71 -9.01 -6.41 -3.43
CA ASP A 71 -8.87 -7.76 -3.99
C ASP A 71 -7.65 -8.53 -3.45
N ASP A 72 -6.78 -7.87 -2.69
CA ASP A 72 -5.58 -8.45 -2.10
C ASP A 72 -5.79 -8.91 -0.66
N TYR A 73 -4.83 -9.65 -0.10
CA TYR A 73 -4.87 -10.07 1.29
C TYR A 73 -3.47 -10.22 1.91
N ILE A 74 -3.41 -10.11 3.24
CA ILE A 74 -2.18 -10.32 3.99
C ILE A 74 -1.91 -11.82 4.12
N LEU A 75 -0.68 -12.24 3.80
CA LEU A 75 -0.24 -13.64 3.86
C LEU A 75 0.11 -14.08 5.28
N ASP A 76 0.85 -13.24 6.00
CA ASP A 76 1.41 -13.57 7.30
C ASP A 76 0.60 -12.91 8.44
N LYS A 77 0.07 -13.71 9.36
CA LYS A 77 -0.65 -13.22 10.54
C LYS A 77 0.21 -12.37 11.49
N GLU A 78 1.53 -12.44 11.39
CA GLU A 78 2.48 -11.65 12.17
C GLU A 78 2.92 -10.35 11.46
N PHE A 79 2.39 -10.05 10.28
CA PHE A 79 2.80 -8.89 9.50
C PHE A 79 2.73 -7.58 10.29
N LEU A 80 1.59 -7.29 10.93
CA LEU A 80 1.44 -6.07 11.71
C LEU A 80 2.35 -6.06 12.96
N SER A 81 2.64 -7.22 13.56
CA SER A 81 3.60 -7.34 14.66
C SER A 81 5.02 -7.02 14.18
N LYS A 82 5.42 -7.52 13.01
CA LYS A 82 6.72 -7.24 12.39
C LYS A 82 6.86 -5.76 12.05
N LEU A 83 5.81 -5.14 11.48
CA LEU A 83 5.77 -3.70 11.24
C LEU A 83 5.90 -2.92 12.56
N ALA A 84 5.09 -3.25 13.57
CA ALA A 84 5.11 -2.58 14.87
C ALA A 84 6.48 -2.67 15.55
N GLN A 85 7.22 -3.76 15.36
CA GLN A 85 8.59 -3.87 15.87
C GLN A 85 9.54 -2.88 15.17
N LYS A 86 9.48 -2.79 13.84
CA LYS A 86 10.33 -1.87 13.06
C LYS A 86 9.97 -0.40 13.31
N THR A 87 8.71 -0.09 13.50
CA THR A 87 8.27 1.28 13.78
C THR A 87 8.76 1.85 15.12
N LYS A 88 9.27 1.02 16.04
CA LYS A 88 9.85 1.49 17.32
C LYS A 88 11.04 2.41 17.15
N THR A 89 11.79 2.28 16.06
CA THR A 89 12.93 3.14 15.72
C THR A 89 12.49 4.52 15.22
N GLY A 90 11.21 4.67 14.89
CA GLY A 90 10.67 5.90 14.31
C GLY A 90 10.97 6.03 12.81
N VAL A 91 11.32 4.92 12.14
CA VAL A 91 11.59 4.87 10.70
C VAL A 91 10.48 5.50 9.87
N ASP A 92 10.82 6.13 8.75
CA ASP A 92 9.84 6.84 7.92
C ASP A 92 9.14 5.92 6.92
N LEU A 93 9.87 4.96 6.34
CA LEU A 93 9.35 3.97 5.38
C LEU A 93 9.79 2.56 5.73
N ILE A 94 8.89 1.59 5.57
CA ILE A 94 9.19 0.17 5.66
C ILE A 94 8.67 -0.50 4.40
N PHE A 95 9.58 -1.01 3.57
CA PHE A 95 9.22 -1.82 2.41
C PHE A 95 9.06 -3.29 2.79
N TYR A 96 8.19 -4.00 2.09
CA TYR A 96 8.01 -5.44 2.23
C TYR A 96 7.71 -6.09 0.89
N LYS A 97 7.92 -7.41 0.79
CA LYS A 97 7.68 -8.18 -0.43
C LYS A 97 6.22 -8.62 -0.55
N TYR A 98 5.90 -9.11 -1.72
CA TYR A 98 4.62 -9.73 -2.02
C TYR A 98 4.81 -11.02 -2.81
N GLN A 99 3.76 -11.83 -2.90
CA GLN A 99 3.63 -12.94 -3.84
C GLN A 99 2.45 -12.67 -4.78
N LYS A 100 2.59 -13.07 -6.03
CA LYS A 100 1.46 -13.09 -6.96
C LYS A 100 0.57 -14.29 -6.67
N TYR A 101 -0.71 -14.06 -6.48
CA TYR A 101 -1.70 -15.11 -6.29
C TYR A 101 -2.56 -15.26 -7.54
N PHE A 102 -2.50 -16.42 -8.16
CA PHE A 102 -3.25 -16.74 -9.38
C PHE A 102 -4.57 -17.43 -9.02
N ASN A 103 -5.69 -16.77 -9.28
CA ASN A 103 -7.03 -17.27 -8.96
C ASN A 103 -7.34 -18.64 -9.57
N GLU A 104 -6.89 -18.87 -10.80
CA GLU A 104 -7.18 -20.10 -11.55
C GLU A 104 -6.45 -21.32 -10.95
N THR A 105 -5.18 -21.17 -10.69
CA THR A 105 -4.32 -22.26 -10.22
C THR A 105 -4.23 -22.36 -8.72
N LYS A 106 -4.68 -21.33 -7.97
CA LYS A 106 -4.52 -21.17 -6.51
C LYS A 106 -3.05 -21.17 -6.06
N LYS A 107 -2.13 -20.85 -6.97
CA LYS A 107 -0.70 -20.81 -6.69
C LYS A 107 -0.26 -19.43 -6.26
N LEU A 108 0.75 -19.40 -5.40
CA LEU A 108 1.53 -18.24 -5.04
C LEU A 108 2.89 -18.32 -5.75
N GLU A 109 3.34 -17.21 -6.32
CA GLU A 109 4.66 -17.08 -6.95
C GLU A 109 5.39 -15.86 -6.35
N ASP A 110 6.65 -16.06 -6.01
CA ASP A 110 7.46 -14.98 -5.43
C ASP A 110 7.67 -13.84 -6.43
N CYS A 111 7.74 -12.62 -5.89
CA CYS A 111 8.27 -11.49 -6.66
C CYS A 111 9.76 -11.70 -6.95
N THR A 112 10.22 -11.17 -8.07
CA THR A 112 11.58 -11.42 -8.57
C THR A 112 12.67 -10.62 -7.87
N TYR A 113 12.32 -9.64 -7.03
CA TYR A 113 13.29 -8.79 -6.36
C TYR A 113 13.62 -9.27 -4.93
N THR A 114 14.83 -8.96 -4.50
CA THR A 114 15.32 -9.25 -3.15
C THR A 114 15.89 -7.97 -2.54
N TYR A 115 15.39 -7.59 -1.38
CA TYR A 115 16.02 -6.52 -0.60
C TYR A 115 17.32 -7.08 0.00
N SER A 116 18.45 -6.86 -0.65
CA SER A 116 19.71 -7.32 -0.10
C SER A 116 20.09 -6.52 1.15
N LEU A 117 20.60 -7.20 2.17
CA LEU A 117 21.04 -6.60 3.44
C LEU A 117 22.15 -5.54 3.29
N ALA A 118 22.85 -5.51 2.15
CA ALA A 118 23.83 -4.47 1.83
C ALA A 118 23.22 -3.06 1.68
N MET A 119 21.88 -2.96 1.70
CA MET A 119 21.19 -1.69 1.54
C MET A 119 21.11 -0.84 2.81
N SER A 120 21.31 -1.42 4.00
CA SER A 120 21.06 -0.72 5.26
C SER A 120 22.05 0.39 5.59
N GLU A 121 23.29 0.30 5.14
CA GLU A 121 24.35 1.26 5.51
C GLU A 121 24.65 2.34 4.45
N THR A 122 24.36 2.06 3.17
CA THR A 122 24.71 2.97 2.06
C THR A 122 23.52 3.85 1.63
N LEU A 123 22.33 3.55 2.11
CA LEU A 123 21.07 4.20 1.70
C LEU A 123 21.00 5.69 2.01
N TYR A 124 21.69 6.15 3.04
CA TYR A 124 21.50 7.51 3.54
C TYR A 124 22.16 8.60 2.68
N ALA A 125 23.21 8.27 1.93
CA ALA A 125 23.89 9.24 1.05
C ALA A 125 23.22 9.37 -0.33
N ASN A 126 22.68 8.26 -0.87
CA ASN A 126 21.99 8.23 -2.17
C ASN A 126 20.92 7.13 -2.20
N LYS A 127 19.87 7.29 -1.41
CA LYS A 127 18.80 6.29 -1.21
C LYS A 127 18.11 5.87 -2.51
N ILE A 128 17.94 6.77 -3.47
CA ILE A 128 17.30 6.47 -4.75
C ILE A 128 18.19 5.55 -5.58
N GLU A 129 19.48 5.90 -5.71
CA GLU A 129 20.43 5.07 -6.44
C GLU A 129 20.55 3.67 -5.81
N ALA A 130 20.54 3.58 -4.48
CA ALA A 130 20.58 2.31 -3.78
C ALA A 130 19.32 1.47 -4.04
N LEU A 131 18.12 2.08 -3.99
CA LEU A 131 16.86 1.40 -4.30
C LEU A 131 16.81 0.92 -5.76
N VAL A 132 17.28 1.74 -6.70
CA VAL A 132 17.34 1.37 -8.12
C VAL A 132 18.34 0.22 -8.34
N LYS A 133 19.55 0.30 -7.77
CA LYS A 133 20.58 -0.77 -7.88
C LYS A 133 20.13 -2.09 -7.26
N ALA A 134 19.29 -2.03 -6.22
CA ALA A 134 18.75 -3.20 -5.57
C ALA A 134 17.49 -3.74 -6.26
N ASP A 135 17.10 -3.16 -7.39
CA ASP A 135 15.82 -3.47 -8.04
C ASP A 135 14.63 -3.41 -7.08
N ALA A 136 14.68 -2.44 -6.16
CA ALA A 136 13.69 -2.26 -5.09
C ALA A 136 12.92 -0.93 -5.20
N PHE A 137 13.10 -0.21 -6.32
CA PHE A 137 12.44 1.05 -6.59
C PHE A 137 11.07 0.83 -7.24
N TYR A 138 10.16 0.21 -6.46
CA TYR A 138 8.81 -0.11 -6.95
C TYR A 138 7.81 0.99 -6.61
N GLY A 139 7.01 1.37 -7.61
CA GLY A 139 6.02 2.43 -7.52
C GLY A 139 4.83 2.11 -6.61
N MET A 140 4.49 0.83 -6.41
CA MET A 140 3.24 0.44 -5.74
C MET A 140 3.14 0.96 -4.30
N ALA A 141 2.01 1.57 -3.96
CA ALA A 141 1.74 2.08 -2.61
C ALA A 141 1.57 0.95 -1.58
N TRP A 142 1.00 -0.18 -1.99
CA TRP A 142 0.64 -1.29 -1.12
C TRP A 142 1.79 -2.22 -0.71
N ILE A 143 3.05 -1.96 -1.13
CA ILE A 143 4.25 -2.70 -0.68
C ILE A 143 5.05 -1.95 0.38
N LYS A 144 4.49 -0.94 1.00
CA LYS A 144 5.19 -0.16 2.02
C LYS A 144 4.26 0.34 3.12
N ALA A 145 4.81 0.43 4.33
CA ALA A 145 4.21 1.17 5.42
C ALA A 145 4.89 2.54 5.52
N VAL A 146 4.10 3.60 5.60
CA VAL A 146 4.57 4.98 5.60
C VAL A 146 4.18 5.66 6.91
N LYS A 147 5.13 6.33 7.54
CA LYS A 147 4.86 7.15 8.71
C LYS A 147 3.88 8.27 8.36
N ARG A 148 2.69 8.28 8.99
CA ARG A 148 1.63 9.24 8.68
C ARG A 148 2.11 10.70 8.77
N LYS A 149 2.97 11.01 9.74
CA LYS A 149 3.56 12.35 9.91
C LYS A 149 4.30 12.81 8.65
N LEU A 150 5.04 11.91 7.98
CA LEU A 150 5.73 12.23 6.72
C LEU A 150 4.74 12.69 5.64
N ILE A 151 3.62 11.98 5.49
CA ILE A 151 2.59 12.31 4.50
C ILE A 151 1.96 13.67 4.81
N VAL A 152 1.56 13.87 6.06
CA VAL A 152 0.84 15.08 6.48
C VAL A 152 1.71 16.34 6.42
N GLU A 153 2.94 16.29 6.94
CA GLU A 153 3.83 17.46 7.00
C GLU A 153 4.34 17.90 5.63
N ASN A 154 4.43 16.96 4.67
CA ASN A 154 4.87 17.26 3.31
C ASN A 154 3.71 17.38 2.32
N ASN A 155 2.47 17.34 2.78
CA ASN A 155 1.26 17.41 1.95
C ASN A 155 1.28 16.42 0.77
N ILE A 156 1.74 15.18 1.02
CA ILE A 156 1.86 14.13 0.02
C ILE A 156 0.47 13.54 -0.26
N ASN A 157 0.05 13.59 -1.52
CA ASN A 157 -1.24 13.09 -1.96
C ASN A 157 -1.09 12.29 -3.25
N PHE A 158 -2.01 11.35 -3.48
CA PHE A 158 -2.15 10.72 -4.79
C PHE A 158 -2.80 11.71 -5.76
N GLU A 159 -2.21 11.90 -6.94
CA GLU A 159 -2.78 12.78 -7.96
C GLU A 159 -4.06 12.18 -8.53
N VAL A 160 -5.16 12.97 -8.50
CA VAL A 160 -6.48 12.48 -8.90
C VAL A 160 -6.62 12.54 -10.43
N GLY A 161 -7.09 11.43 -11.01
CA GLY A 161 -7.37 11.34 -12.45
C GLY A 161 -6.23 10.81 -13.31
N LEU A 162 -5.04 10.58 -12.72
CA LEU A 162 -3.93 9.91 -13.40
C LEU A 162 -4.02 8.39 -13.25
N LEU A 163 -3.53 7.68 -14.26
CA LEU A 163 -3.20 6.26 -14.17
C LEU A 163 -1.70 6.14 -13.87
N GLY A 164 -1.35 5.28 -12.91
CA GLY A 164 0.03 5.20 -12.41
C GLY A 164 0.32 6.21 -11.30
N GLU A 165 -0.71 6.68 -10.64
CA GLU A 165 -0.70 7.60 -9.50
C GLU A 165 0.25 7.16 -8.38
N ASP A 166 0.47 5.85 -8.28
CA ASP A 166 1.41 5.26 -7.33
C ASP A 166 2.85 5.70 -7.57
N MET A 167 3.23 5.95 -8.82
CA MET A 167 4.61 6.35 -9.18
C MET A 167 4.93 7.73 -8.61
N ASP A 168 4.12 8.74 -8.89
CA ASP A 168 4.32 10.10 -8.37
C ASP A 168 4.29 10.11 -6.84
N TRP A 169 3.28 9.48 -6.23
CA TRP A 169 3.18 9.35 -4.79
C TRP A 169 4.42 8.67 -4.20
N ASN A 170 4.92 7.61 -4.83
CA ASN A 170 6.12 6.90 -4.41
C ASN A 170 7.38 7.78 -4.42
N TYR A 171 7.55 8.58 -5.47
CA TYR A 171 8.65 9.55 -5.52
C TYR A 171 8.56 10.55 -4.36
N GLN A 172 7.38 11.14 -4.13
CA GLN A 172 7.19 12.10 -3.05
C GLN A 172 7.53 11.48 -1.69
N VAL A 173 7.08 10.26 -1.40
CA VAL A 173 7.36 9.57 -0.12
C VAL A 173 8.84 9.27 0.03
N ILE A 174 9.49 8.72 -1.02
CA ILE A 174 10.92 8.37 -0.97
C ILE A 174 11.78 9.61 -0.85
N PHE A 175 11.48 10.68 -1.56
CA PHE A 175 12.25 11.93 -1.49
C PHE A 175 12.21 12.56 -0.10
N ASN A 176 11.06 12.53 0.54
CA ASN A 176 10.86 13.16 1.86
C ASN A 176 11.27 12.24 3.03
N ALA A 177 11.39 10.93 2.83
CA ALA A 177 11.82 10.01 3.87
C ALA A 177 13.30 10.18 4.20
N SER A 178 13.64 10.22 5.47
CA SER A 178 15.02 10.23 5.96
C SER A 178 15.53 8.82 6.27
N THR A 179 14.62 7.92 6.67
CA THR A 179 14.97 6.57 7.11
C THR A 179 14.10 5.52 6.43
N ILE A 180 14.75 4.44 5.97
CA ILE A 180 14.08 3.35 5.24
C ILE A 180 14.53 2.02 5.84
N GLU A 181 13.58 1.12 6.07
CA GLU A 181 13.82 -0.27 6.48
C GLU A 181 13.09 -1.25 5.56
N PHE A 182 13.43 -2.52 5.69
CA PHE A 182 12.89 -3.59 4.86
C PHE A 182 12.45 -4.79 5.69
N ILE A 183 11.37 -5.44 5.24
CA ILE A 183 10.97 -6.79 5.63
C ILE A 183 11.17 -7.65 4.38
N ASP A 184 12.21 -8.48 4.38
CA ASP A 184 12.58 -9.32 3.23
C ASP A 184 11.75 -10.61 3.14
N GLU A 185 10.48 -10.51 3.48
CA GLU A 185 9.52 -11.59 3.46
C GLU A 185 8.26 -11.17 2.71
N PRO A 186 7.56 -12.07 2.02
CA PRO A 186 6.31 -11.77 1.35
C PRO A 186 5.18 -11.59 2.36
N MET A 187 4.61 -10.38 2.41
CA MET A 187 3.55 -10.01 3.34
C MET A 187 2.18 -9.92 2.70
N ILE A 188 2.13 -9.63 1.41
CA ILE A 188 0.88 -9.41 0.65
C ILE A 188 0.75 -10.44 -0.46
N ALA A 189 -0.43 -11.00 -0.61
CA ALA A 189 -0.83 -11.76 -1.80
C ALA A 189 -1.50 -10.79 -2.79
N TYR A 190 -0.77 -10.49 -3.86
CA TYR A 190 -1.26 -9.67 -4.97
C TYR A 190 -2.04 -10.54 -5.95
N ARG A 191 -3.36 -10.35 -6.01
CA ARG A 191 -4.25 -11.18 -6.79
C ARG A 191 -4.19 -10.88 -8.29
N GLN A 192 -3.85 -11.91 -9.06
CA GLN A 192 -3.89 -11.87 -10.53
C GLN A 192 -5.27 -12.33 -11.01
N ARG A 193 -5.95 -11.49 -11.79
CA ARG A 193 -7.26 -11.81 -12.40
C ARG A 193 -7.36 -11.20 -13.79
N GLU A 194 -8.15 -11.82 -14.65
CA GLU A 194 -8.51 -11.20 -15.93
C GLU A 194 -9.26 -9.88 -15.71
N GLY A 195 -9.02 -8.90 -16.58
CA GLY A 195 -9.67 -7.58 -16.51
C GLY A 195 -9.11 -6.65 -15.41
N SER A 196 -7.95 -6.95 -14.84
CA SER A 196 -7.23 -6.01 -13.98
C SER A 196 -6.89 -4.72 -14.75
N ILE A 197 -6.95 -3.57 -14.07
CA ILE A 197 -6.58 -2.26 -14.65
C ILE A 197 -5.16 -2.29 -15.21
N THR A 198 -4.26 -3.01 -14.57
CA THR A 198 -2.86 -3.16 -14.99
C THR A 198 -2.67 -3.98 -16.27
N SER A 199 -3.66 -4.77 -16.67
CA SER A 199 -3.63 -5.59 -17.91
C SER A 199 -4.16 -4.84 -19.15
N THR A 200 -4.74 -3.65 -18.98
CA THR A 200 -5.36 -2.88 -20.06
C THR A 200 -4.44 -1.76 -20.50
N HIS A 201 -3.83 -1.90 -21.69
CA HIS A 201 -2.98 -0.85 -22.28
C HIS A 201 -3.82 0.08 -23.15
N THR A 202 -3.97 1.33 -22.72
CA THR A 202 -4.67 2.38 -23.49
C THR A 202 -3.75 3.56 -23.78
N LEU A 203 -4.12 4.40 -24.75
CA LEU A 203 -3.41 5.65 -25.05
C LEU A 203 -3.35 6.57 -23.81
N LYS A 204 -4.41 6.55 -22.96
CA LYS A 204 -4.46 7.30 -21.71
C LYS A 204 -3.34 6.85 -20.77
N ASN A 205 -3.10 5.54 -20.60
CA ASN A 205 -2.01 5.04 -19.77
C ASN A 205 -0.65 5.62 -20.21
N LEU A 206 -0.43 5.68 -21.52
CA LEU A 206 0.84 6.18 -22.09
C LEU A 206 1.01 7.68 -21.84
N VAL A 207 -0.06 8.46 -21.96
CA VAL A 207 -0.06 9.91 -21.72
C VAL A 207 0.15 10.19 -20.23
N ASP A 208 -0.55 9.47 -19.36
CA ASP A 208 -0.44 9.66 -17.91
C ASP A 208 0.99 9.33 -17.41
N PHE A 209 1.66 8.30 -17.96
CA PHE A 209 3.08 8.01 -17.69
C PHE A 209 4.06 9.12 -18.12
N VAL A 210 3.71 9.94 -19.09
CA VAL A 210 4.53 11.09 -19.51
C VAL A 210 4.35 12.30 -18.58
N TYR A 211 3.23 12.36 -17.85
CA TYR A 211 2.94 13.42 -16.88
C TYR A 211 3.60 13.21 -15.50
N ILE A 212 4.01 11.99 -15.18
CA ILE A 212 4.68 11.62 -13.93
C ILE A 212 6.19 11.85 -14.05
#